data_591b08ace3f33be18236e257cf30789d
#
_entry.id   591b08ace3f33be18236e257cf30789d
#
_cell.length_a   1.000
_cell.length_b   1.000
_cell.length_c   1.000
_cell.angle_alpha   90.00
_cell.angle_beta   90.00
_cell.angle_gamma   90.00
#
_symmetry.space_group_name_H-M   'P 1'
#
loop_
_entity.id
_entity.type
_entity.pdbx_description
1 polymer ?
#
loop_
_entity_poly.entity_id
_entity_poly.type
_entity_poly.pdbx_seq_one_letter_code
_entity_poly.pdbx_strand_id
1 'polypeptide(L)'
;MAHPVAPPEDLFPIAHLSRESRLVFQVPEDLDRAWELGVFYLKTPEDLDVEGARVFGRGLLAPVSPHRQIPTYGELEGFIALENNQQTKLALRRHRWDQYYPQSIAHFGRQLDAIGIVIISEVFRRSGIPKALWGRASGGYATGEGTAFLNFVHYDTRAPDWGLRPHTDYGFVTILVASAPGLQVEIDGVFCDVPVLPDHLVINFGEALYFVTAHGERTVRAVVHRVVSQRAEDPVRHGIVYFANPDLDGTLWQFDTRGEVEGSSSVEDLFAFLEKNLTE
;
A
#
# COMPACT_ATOMS: atom_id res chain seq x y z
N MET A 1 22.56 -8.82 -15.63
CA MET A 1 21.60 -8.07 -14.80
C MET A 1 22.23 -6.71 -14.55
N ALA A 2 21.55 -5.63 -14.95
CA ALA A 2 22.05 -4.28 -14.68
C ALA A 2 22.06 -4.06 -13.16
N HIS A 3 23.16 -3.52 -12.62
CA HIS A 3 23.20 -3.12 -11.21
C HIS A 3 22.17 -2.01 -10.99
N PRO A 4 21.38 -2.05 -9.90
CA PRO A 4 20.47 -0.97 -9.57
C PRO A 4 21.29 0.33 -9.43
N VAL A 5 20.81 1.37 -10.08
CA VAL A 5 21.39 2.71 -9.94
C VAL A 5 20.89 3.23 -8.60
N ALA A 6 21.81 3.63 -7.70
CA ALA A 6 21.43 4.30 -6.48
C ALA A 6 20.64 5.59 -6.87
N PRO A 7 19.42 5.76 -6.37
CA PRO A 7 18.66 6.96 -6.69
C PRO A 7 19.38 8.20 -6.13
N PRO A 8 19.19 9.39 -6.73
CA PRO A 8 19.57 10.65 -6.10
C PRO A 8 18.97 10.71 -4.69
N GLU A 9 19.69 11.28 -3.72
CA GLU A 9 19.23 11.36 -2.32
C GLU A 9 17.85 12.01 -2.17
N ASP A 10 17.44 12.87 -3.12
CA ASP A 10 16.18 13.61 -3.13
C ASP A 10 15.16 13.04 -4.14
N LEU A 11 15.30 11.77 -4.58
CA LEU A 11 14.41 11.22 -5.61
C LEU A 11 12.95 11.16 -5.15
N PHE A 12 12.70 10.75 -3.91
CA PHE A 12 11.36 10.51 -3.40
C PHE A 12 10.86 11.67 -2.52
N PRO A 13 9.71 12.26 -2.86
CA PRO A 13 9.09 13.31 -2.07
C PRO A 13 8.84 12.88 -0.61
N ILE A 14 8.91 13.84 0.31
CA ILE A 14 8.62 13.61 1.73
C ILE A 14 7.44 14.48 2.16
N ALA A 15 6.45 13.85 2.77
CA ALA A 15 5.28 14.49 3.35
C ALA A 15 5.18 14.24 4.85
N HIS A 16 4.32 15.00 5.51
CA HIS A 16 3.88 14.77 6.89
C HIS A 16 2.38 15.06 7.02
N LEU A 17 1.76 14.58 8.07
CA LEU A 17 0.41 14.97 8.44
C LEU A 17 0.45 16.21 9.34
N SER A 18 -0.28 17.25 8.95
CA SER A 18 -0.46 18.42 9.80
C SER A 18 -1.37 18.11 11.00
N ARG A 19 -1.41 19.00 12.00
CA ARG A 19 -2.34 18.89 13.16
C ARG A 19 -3.81 18.85 12.75
N GLU A 20 -4.14 19.36 11.57
CA GLU A 20 -5.48 19.36 10.99
C GLU A 20 -5.74 18.12 10.13
N SER A 21 -4.89 17.08 10.25
CA SER A 21 -4.95 15.84 9.47
C SER A 21 -4.94 16.11 7.95
N ARG A 22 -4.04 16.97 7.49
CA ARG A 22 -3.82 17.24 6.07
C ARG A 22 -2.46 16.73 5.64
N LEU A 23 -2.37 16.21 4.41
CA LEU A 23 -1.11 15.83 3.81
C LEU A 23 -0.35 17.08 3.34
N VAL A 24 0.86 17.29 3.86
CA VAL A 24 1.70 18.44 3.55
C VAL A 24 3.08 17.95 3.12
N PHE A 25 3.52 18.34 1.93
CA PHE A 25 4.88 18.05 1.44
C PHE A 25 5.87 19.08 1.94
N GLN A 26 7.13 18.68 2.14
CA GLN A 26 8.20 19.58 2.60
C GLN A 26 8.49 20.68 1.58
N VAL A 27 8.44 20.34 0.30
CA VAL A 27 8.58 21.25 -0.83
C VAL A 27 7.26 21.25 -1.59
N PRO A 28 6.67 22.40 -1.94
CA PRO A 28 5.37 22.45 -2.63
C PRO A 28 5.34 21.67 -3.96
N GLU A 29 6.45 21.69 -4.70
CA GLU A 29 6.63 21.01 -5.99
C GLU A 29 6.66 19.48 -5.85
N ASP A 30 7.02 18.96 -4.68
CA ASP A 30 7.07 17.54 -4.38
C ASP A 30 5.69 16.87 -4.42
N LEU A 31 4.62 17.64 -4.26
CA LEU A 31 3.28 17.12 -4.41
C LEU A 31 3.05 16.57 -5.83
N ASP A 32 3.37 17.36 -6.85
CA ASP A 32 3.19 16.96 -8.25
C ASP A 32 4.09 15.78 -8.58
N ARG A 33 5.32 15.80 -8.10
CA ARG A 33 6.27 14.70 -8.24
C ARG A 33 5.80 13.40 -7.59
N ALA A 34 5.19 13.47 -6.41
CA ALA A 34 4.60 12.30 -5.76
C ALA A 34 3.48 11.67 -6.59
N TRP A 35 2.65 12.49 -7.25
CA TRP A 35 1.59 12.03 -8.15
C TRP A 35 2.15 11.35 -9.41
N GLU A 36 3.19 11.93 -10.00
CA GLU A 36 3.86 11.41 -11.18
C GLU A 36 4.64 10.12 -10.91
N LEU A 37 5.31 10.03 -9.76
CA LEU A 37 6.05 8.84 -9.35
C LEU A 37 5.13 7.71 -8.86
N GLY A 38 3.99 8.05 -8.27
CA GLY A 38 3.09 7.10 -7.59
C GLY A 38 3.62 6.61 -6.24
N VAL A 39 4.70 7.24 -5.72
CA VAL A 39 5.38 6.85 -4.48
C VAL A 39 5.96 8.06 -3.76
N PHE A 40 5.89 8.06 -2.42
CA PHE A 40 6.51 9.08 -1.57
C PHE A 40 6.72 8.57 -0.14
N TYR A 41 7.49 9.30 0.65
CA TYR A 41 7.64 9.05 2.09
C TYR A 41 6.65 9.89 2.89
N LEU A 42 6.07 9.28 3.91
CA LEU A 42 5.28 9.98 4.92
C LEU A 42 6.01 9.89 6.26
N LYS A 43 6.34 11.03 6.86
CA LYS A 43 6.87 11.05 8.22
C LYS A 43 5.91 10.34 9.16
N THR A 44 6.42 9.37 9.90
CA THR A 44 5.62 8.59 10.85
C THR A 44 4.98 9.50 11.90
N PRO A 45 3.64 9.46 12.08
CA PRO A 45 2.99 10.16 13.19
C PRO A 45 3.56 9.70 14.55
N GLU A 46 3.70 10.64 15.50
CA GLU A 46 4.32 10.36 16.80
C GLU A 46 3.54 9.34 17.65
N ASP A 47 2.24 9.26 17.45
CA ASP A 47 1.32 8.34 18.15
C ASP A 47 1.18 6.97 17.48
N LEU A 48 1.85 6.74 16.34
CA LEU A 48 1.82 5.46 15.61
C LEU A 48 2.91 4.51 16.13
N ASP A 49 2.53 3.47 16.89
CA ASP A 49 3.46 2.49 17.48
C ASP A 49 4.01 1.50 16.44
N VAL A 50 4.89 1.99 15.58
CA VAL A 50 5.55 1.18 14.55
C VAL A 50 6.44 0.09 15.17
N GLU A 51 7.14 0.38 16.28
CA GLU A 51 8.04 -0.62 16.88
C GLU A 51 7.26 -1.77 17.56
N GLY A 52 6.16 -1.47 18.25
CA GLY A 52 5.26 -2.50 18.77
C GLY A 52 4.70 -3.41 17.67
N ALA A 53 4.33 -2.82 16.54
CA ALA A 53 3.87 -3.59 15.37
C ALA A 53 5.00 -4.42 14.73
N ARG A 54 6.24 -3.92 14.69
CA ARG A 54 7.42 -4.69 14.22
C ARG A 54 7.73 -5.87 15.15
N VAL A 55 7.69 -5.66 16.47
CA VAL A 55 7.90 -6.75 17.46
C VAL A 55 6.86 -7.83 17.26
N PHE A 56 5.59 -7.46 17.12
CA PHE A 56 4.51 -8.40 16.84
C PHE A 56 4.75 -9.17 15.54
N GLY A 57 5.06 -8.48 14.44
CA GLY A 57 5.33 -9.08 13.12
C GLY A 57 6.48 -10.10 13.16
N ARG A 58 7.57 -9.80 13.86
CA ARG A 58 8.67 -10.75 14.06
C ARG A 58 8.25 -12.01 14.82
N GLY A 59 7.35 -11.85 15.79
CA GLY A 59 6.84 -12.97 16.59
C GLY A 59 5.85 -13.88 15.86
N LEU A 60 5.16 -13.35 14.83
CA LEU A 60 4.13 -14.10 14.10
C LEU A 60 4.63 -15.38 13.45
N LEU A 61 5.85 -15.37 12.95
CA LEU A 61 6.43 -16.46 12.17
C LEU A 61 7.25 -17.44 13.02
N ALA A 62 7.36 -17.17 14.31
CA ALA A 62 7.97 -18.13 15.23
C ALA A 62 7.26 -19.51 15.14
N PRO A 63 7.99 -20.63 15.19
CA PRO A 63 7.41 -21.97 15.09
C PRO A 63 6.27 -22.24 16.08
N VAL A 64 6.31 -21.60 17.24
CA VAL A 64 5.33 -21.73 18.34
C VAL A 64 4.31 -20.59 18.39
N SER A 65 4.24 -19.74 17.35
CA SER A 65 3.29 -18.63 17.32
C SER A 65 1.84 -19.13 17.36
N PRO A 66 1.00 -18.66 18.30
CA PRO A 66 -0.41 -18.99 18.35
C PRO A 66 -1.18 -18.49 17.11
N HIS A 67 -0.65 -17.50 16.44
CA HIS A 67 -1.27 -16.91 15.24
C HIS A 67 -1.18 -17.81 14.00
N ARG A 68 -0.31 -18.85 14.02
CA ARG A 68 -0.28 -19.86 12.94
C ARG A 68 -1.55 -20.70 12.84
N GLN A 69 -2.42 -20.65 13.85
CA GLN A 69 -3.70 -21.33 13.86
C GLN A 69 -4.83 -20.48 13.27
N ILE A 70 -4.55 -19.24 12.85
CA ILE A 70 -5.54 -18.40 12.18
C ILE A 70 -5.96 -19.09 10.88
N PRO A 71 -7.27 -19.35 10.67
CA PRO A 71 -7.73 -20.01 9.46
C PRO A 71 -7.46 -19.15 8.22
N THR A 72 -7.31 -19.81 7.08
CA THR A 72 -7.33 -19.14 5.78
C THR A 72 -8.78 -18.91 5.36
N TYR A 73 -9.08 -17.68 4.91
CA TYR A 73 -10.39 -17.27 4.46
C TYR A 73 -10.33 -16.86 2.98
N GLY A 74 -10.61 -17.80 2.09
CA GLY A 74 -10.39 -17.62 0.66
C GLY A 74 -8.89 -17.46 0.32
N GLU A 75 -8.59 -16.81 -0.78
CA GLU A 75 -7.23 -16.69 -1.30
C GLU A 75 -6.46 -15.48 -0.70
N LEU A 76 -7.17 -14.53 -0.10
CA LEU A 76 -6.61 -13.24 0.30
C LEU A 76 -6.36 -13.08 1.80
N GLU A 77 -6.92 -13.96 2.66
CA GLU A 77 -6.83 -13.80 4.11
C GLU A 77 -6.29 -15.04 4.81
N GLY A 78 -5.51 -14.84 5.85
CA GLY A 78 -4.87 -15.86 6.66
C GLY A 78 -3.37 -15.93 6.43
N PHE A 79 -2.78 -17.08 6.73
CA PHE A 79 -1.37 -17.33 6.38
C PHE A 79 -1.27 -17.77 4.93
N ILE A 80 -0.56 -16.97 4.12
CA ILE A 80 -0.43 -17.16 2.68
C ILE A 80 1.06 -17.16 2.34
N ALA A 81 1.51 -18.23 1.68
CA ALA A 81 2.81 -18.29 1.01
C ALA A 81 2.57 -18.09 -0.49
N LEU A 82 3.21 -17.08 -1.06
CA LEU A 82 3.07 -16.81 -2.49
C LEU A 82 3.98 -17.73 -3.30
N GLU A 83 3.41 -18.44 -4.28
CA GLU A 83 4.17 -19.27 -5.21
C GLU A 83 5.16 -18.41 -6.00
N ASN A 84 6.36 -18.97 -6.23
CA ASN A 84 7.45 -18.29 -6.96
C ASN A 84 7.90 -16.95 -6.37
N ASN A 85 7.60 -16.71 -5.08
CA ASN A 85 8.09 -15.56 -4.32
C ASN A 85 8.60 -16.03 -2.95
N GLN A 86 9.56 -15.29 -2.39
CA GLN A 86 10.05 -15.56 -1.04
C GLN A 86 9.05 -15.13 0.05
N GLN A 87 7.96 -14.49 -0.34
CA GLN A 87 7.04 -13.86 0.58
C GLN A 87 6.07 -14.86 1.23
N THR A 88 6.08 -14.87 2.56
CA THR A 88 5.00 -15.43 3.39
C THR A 88 4.36 -14.30 4.19
N LYS A 89 3.05 -14.27 4.28
CA LYS A 89 2.34 -13.21 4.99
C LYS A 89 1.19 -13.75 5.85
N LEU A 90 0.90 -13.05 6.94
CA LEU A 90 -0.41 -13.06 7.59
C LEU A 90 -1.17 -11.83 7.13
N ALA A 91 -2.27 -12.02 6.43
CA ALA A 91 -3.12 -10.97 5.88
C ALA A 91 -4.50 -11.06 6.50
N LEU A 92 -5.00 -9.98 7.11
CA LEU A 92 -6.37 -9.96 7.65
C LEU A 92 -7.09 -8.67 7.27
N ARG A 93 -8.37 -8.80 6.91
CA ARG A 93 -9.29 -7.68 6.69
C ARG A 93 -9.65 -6.99 8.00
N ARG A 94 -9.99 -5.71 7.93
CA ARG A 94 -10.32 -4.84 9.06
C ARG A 94 -11.34 -5.46 10.03
N HIS A 95 -12.39 -6.11 9.54
CA HIS A 95 -13.44 -6.70 10.36
C HIS A 95 -12.97 -7.89 11.22
N ARG A 96 -11.77 -8.44 10.96
CA ARG A 96 -11.16 -9.55 11.70
C ARG A 96 -10.08 -9.12 12.67
N TRP A 97 -9.62 -7.86 12.64
CA TRP A 97 -8.50 -7.43 13.47
C TRP A 97 -8.77 -7.61 14.96
N ASP A 98 -9.94 -7.21 15.45
CA ASP A 98 -10.26 -7.36 16.87
C ASP A 98 -10.42 -8.82 17.32
N GLN A 99 -10.64 -9.74 16.38
CA GLN A 99 -10.74 -11.18 16.67
C GLN A 99 -9.36 -11.85 16.77
N TYR A 100 -8.40 -11.45 15.92
CA TYR A 100 -7.15 -12.21 15.72
C TYR A 100 -5.89 -11.43 16.10
N TYR A 101 -5.93 -10.12 16.08
CA TYR A 101 -4.80 -9.31 16.50
C TYR A 101 -4.93 -8.85 17.95
N PRO A 102 -3.80 -8.66 18.68
CA PRO A 102 -3.81 -7.92 19.93
C PRO A 102 -4.45 -6.54 19.75
N GLN A 103 -5.08 -6.02 20.80
CA GLN A 103 -5.76 -4.72 20.75
C GLN A 103 -4.84 -3.58 20.26
N SER A 104 -3.56 -3.59 20.66
CA SER A 104 -2.56 -2.61 20.20
C SER A 104 -2.36 -2.67 18.68
N ILE A 105 -2.33 -3.88 18.09
CA ILE A 105 -2.15 -4.09 16.66
C ILE A 105 -3.42 -3.73 15.87
N ALA A 106 -4.58 -4.10 16.39
CA ALA A 106 -5.85 -3.67 15.81
C ALA A 106 -6.00 -2.13 15.85
N HIS A 107 -5.53 -1.48 16.92
CA HIS A 107 -5.48 -0.02 17.02
C HIS A 107 -4.50 0.59 16.01
N PHE A 108 -3.29 0.03 15.89
CA PHE A 108 -2.31 0.42 14.88
C PHE A 108 -2.90 0.35 13.45
N GLY A 109 -3.62 -0.74 13.13
CA GLY A 109 -4.32 -0.88 11.84
C GLY A 109 -5.34 0.24 11.61
N ARG A 110 -6.13 0.60 12.63
CA ARG A 110 -7.11 1.71 12.55
C ARG A 110 -6.43 3.08 12.37
N GLN A 111 -5.25 3.28 12.94
CA GLN A 111 -4.48 4.52 12.70
C GLN A 111 -3.98 4.58 11.24
N LEU A 112 -3.51 3.46 10.67
CA LEU A 112 -3.16 3.39 9.24
C LEU A 112 -4.39 3.62 8.35
N ASP A 113 -5.56 3.12 8.74
CA ASP A 113 -6.83 3.35 8.04
C ASP A 113 -7.16 4.85 7.98
N ALA A 114 -7.04 5.55 9.09
CA ALA A 114 -7.22 7.00 9.15
C ALA A 114 -6.21 7.76 8.26
N ILE A 115 -4.95 7.34 8.25
CA ILE A 115 -3.91 7.90 7.36
C ILE A 115 -4.30 7.68 5.89
N GLY A 116 -4.73 6.48 5.52
CA GLY A 116 -5.19 6.15 4.17
C GLY A 116 -6.35 7.03 3.71
N ILE A 117 -7.35 7.26 4.58
CA ILE A 117 -8.48 8.16 4.31
C ILE A 117 -8.00 9.60 4.05
N VAL A 118 -7.04 10.10 4.84
CA VAL A 118 -6.47 11.45 4.65
C VAL A 118 -5.78 11.56 3.29
N ILE A 119 -4.96 10.57 2.92
CA ILE A 119 -4.23 10.57 1.65
C ILE A 119 -5.22 10.54 0.47
N ILE A 120 -6.19 9.63 0.47
CA ILE A 120 -7.20 9.51 -0.60
C ILE A 120 -8.05 10.79 -0.70
N SER A 121 -8.44 11.36 0.44
CA SER A 121 -9.18 12.61 0.47
C SER A 121 -8.40 13.78 -0.15
N GLU A 122 -7.09 13.85 0.09
CA GLU A 122 -6.24 14.87 -0.52
C GLU A 122 -6.09 14.64 -2.03
N VAL A 123 -5.95 13.37 -2.46
CA VAL A 123 -5.92 13.03 -3.87
C VAL A 123 -7.23 13.44 -4.56
N PHE A 124 -8.39 13.07 -4.02
CA PHE A 124 -9.67 13.42 -4.61
C PHE A 124 -9.90 14.93 -4.68
N ARG A 125 -9.51 15.65 -3.63
CA ARG A 125 -9.59 17.11 -3.60
C ARG A 125 -8.76 17.75 -4.72
N ARG A 126 -7.57 17.22 -4.98
CA ARG A 126 -6.64 17.71 -6.01
C ARG A 126 -7.02 17.28 -7.42
N SER A 127 -7.68 16.12 -7.54
CA SER A 127 -8.24 15.65 -8.81
C SER A 127 -9.53 16.37 -9.17
N GLY A 128 -10.02 17.29 -8.32
CA GLY A 128 -11.25 18.05 -8.58
C GLY A 128 -12.54 17.24 -8.40
N ILE A 129 -12.46 16.01 -7.83
CA ILE A 129 -13.65 15.19 -7.58
C ILE A 129 -14.50 15.86 -6.49
N PRO A 130 -15.78 16.20 -6.75
CA PRO A 130 -16.65 16.84 -5.77
C PRO A 130 -16.77 16.04 -4.47
N LYS A 131 -16.62 16.70 -3.32
CA LYS A 131 -16.58 16.03 -2.00
C LYS A 131 -17.80 15.13 -1.73
N ALA A 132 -18.97 15.53 -2.21
CA ALA A 132 -20.20 14.75 -2.07
C ALA A 132 -20.13 13.37 -2.77
N LEU A 133 -19.20 13.18 -3.70
CA LEU A 133 -19.03 11.95 -4.48
C LEU A 133 -17.91 11.05 -3.95
N TRP A 134 -17.12 11.49 -2.96
CA TRP A 134 -15.95 10.76 -2.49
C TRP A 134 -16.29 9.34 -2.01
N GLY A 135 -17.38 9.17 -1.27
CA GLY A 135 -17.84 7.85 -0.86
C GLY A 135 -18.12 6.93 -2.05
N ARG A 136 -18.84 7.47 -3.08
CA ARG A 136 -19.14 6.72 -4.30
C ARG A 136 -17.89 6.44 -5.14
N ALA A 137 -17.02 7.42 -5.33
CA ALA A 137 -15.78 7.26 -6.10
C ALA A 137 -14.85 6.21 -5.46
N SER A 138 -14.79 6.16 -4.12
CA SER A 138 -13.92 5.25 -3.38
C SER A 138 -14.55 3.90 -3.03
N GLY A 139 -15.74 3.56 -3.55
CA GLY A 139 -16.44 2.35 -3.09
C GLY A 139 -16.56 2.29 -1.56
N GLY A 140 -16.90 3.44 -0.93
CA GLY A 140 -17.09 3.57 0.51
C GLY A 140 -15.82 3.84 1.32
N TYR A 141 -14.61 3.63 0.78
CA TYR A 141 -13.39 3.73 1.60
C TYR A 141 -13.18 5.13 2.21
N ALA A 142 -13.37 6.20 1.45
CA ALA A 142 -13.21 7.58 1.96
C ALA A 142 -14.22 7.96 3.05
N THR A 143 -15.28 7.17 3.24
CA THR A 143 -16.29 7.30 4.30
C THR A 143 -16.14 6.23 5.39
N GLY A 144 -15.09 5.42 5.35
CA GLY A 144 -14.77 4.40 6.35
C GLY A 144 -15.42 3.04 6.12
N GLU A 145 -16.08 2.82 4.98
CA GLU A 145 -16.83 1.57 4.68
C GLU A 145 -16.06 0.58 3.80
N GLY A 146 -15.08 1.02 3.02
CA GLY A 146 -14.28 0.15 2.14
C GLY A 146 -13.48 -0.93 2.87
N THR A 147 -12.78 -1.75 2.10
CA THR A 147 -11.99 -2.87 2.60
C THR A 147 -10.56 -2.43 2.92
N ALA A 148 -10.09 -2.76 4.12
CA ALA A 148 -8.70 -2.57 4.50
C ALA A 148 -8.07 -3.90 4.90
N PHE A 149 -6.79 -4.10 4.50
CA PHE A 149 -5.98 -5.22 4.95
C PHE A 149 -4.79 -4.73 5.75
N LEU A 150 -4.47 -5.41 6.83
CA LEU A 150 -3.21 -5.27 7.55
C LEU A 150 -2.45 -6.58 7.43
N ASN A 151 -1.30 -6.52 6.77
CA ASN A 151 -0.47 -7.68 6.47
C ASN A 151 0.87 -7.57 7.18
N PHE A 152 1.30 -8.67 7.77
CA PHE A 152 2.66 -8.86 8.27
C PHE A 152 3.37 -9.82 7.34
N VAL A 153 4.49 -9.38 6.79
CA VAL A 153 5.20 -10.06 5.70
C VAL A 153 6.58 -10.48 6.14
N HIS A 154 6.98 -11.65 5.73
CA HIS A 154 8.33 -12.21 5.91
C HIS A 154 8.86 -12.72 4.58
N TYR A 155 10.17 -12.56 4.37
CA TYR A 155 10.86 -13.06 3.18
C TYR A 155 11.77 -14.23 3.55
N ASP A 156 11.48 -15.42 3.02
CA ASP A 156 12.29 -16.63 3.25
C ASP A 156 13.49 -16.63 2.31
N THR A 157 14.66 -16.35 2.84
CA THR A 157 15.93 -16.30 2.08
C THR A 157 16.37 -17.65 1.53
N ARG A 158 15.75 -18.76 1.93
CA ARG A 158 16.06 -20.11 1.43
C ARG A 158 15.37 -20.40 0.10
N ALA A 159 14.31 -19.69 -0.23
CA ALA A 159 13.65 -19.81 -1.53
C ALA A 159 14.49 -19.10 -2.61
N PRO A 160 14.79 -19.73 -3.77
CA PRO A 160 15.61 -19.12 -4.82
C PRO A 160 14.85 -18.10 -5.68
N ASP A 161 13.62 -17.79 -5.29
CA ASP A 161 12.67 -16.99 -6.06
C ASP A 161 12.86 -15.48 -5.89
N TRP A 162 11.98 -14.70 -6.52
CA TRP A 162 11.87 -13.28 -6.28
C TRP A 162 11.51 -13.01 -4.82
N GLY A 163 12.00 -11.91 -4.25
CA GLY A 163 11.44 -11.41 -2.99
C GLY A 163 9.94 -11.19 -3.15
N LEU A 164 9.59 -10.34 -4.12
CA LEU A 164 8.24 -10.18 -4.67
C LEU A 164 8.37 -9.72 -6.13
N ARG A 165 7.65 -10.35 -7.05
CA ARG A 165 7.70 -10.03 -8.48
C ARG A 165 7.24 -8.60 -8.77
N PRO A 166 7.69 -8.01 -9.90
CA PRO A 166 7.15 -6.74 -10.35
C PRO A 166 5.63 -6.78 -10.48
N HIS A 167 4.94 -5.80 -9.90
CA HIS A 167 3.48 -5.64 -9.95
C HIS A 167 3.09 -4.21 -9.58
N THR A 168 1.83 -3.85 -9.80
CA THR A 168 1.17 -2.71 -9.16
C THR A 168 0.22 -3.21 -8.08
N ASP A 169 -0.05 -2.38 -7.07
CA ASP A 169 -1.10 -2.68 -6.09
C ASP A 169 -2.48 -2.39 -6.69
N TYR A 170 -3.46 -3.25 -6.44
CA TYR A 170 -4.81 -3.11 -7.03
C TYR A 170 -5.66 -2.04 -6.35
N GLY A 171 -5.40 -1.76 -5.06
CA GLY A 171 -6.17 -0.82 -4.25
C GLY A 171 -5.94 0.65 -4.54
N PHE A 172 -6.27 1.48 -3.58
CA PHE A 172 -6.03 2.93 -3.65
C PHE A 172 -4.64 3.31 -3.19
N VAL A 173 -4.30 2.92 -1.97
CA VAL A 173 -3.06 3.30 -1.28
C VAL A 173 -2.50 2.12 -0.53
N THR A 174 -1.20 1.91 -0.66
CA THR A 174 -0.43 1.02 0.18
C THR A 174 0.44 1.83 1.13
N ILE A 175 0.41 1.48 2.41
CA ILE A 175 1.28 2.05 3.44
C ILE A 175 2.23 0.95 3.89
N LEU A 176 3.53 1.14 3.67
CA LEU A 176 4.55 0.13 3.94
C LEU A 176 5.52 0.59 5.02
N VAL A 177 5.78 -0.30 5.98
CA VAL A 177 6.92 -0.24 6.90
C VAL A 177 7.87 -1.38 6.57
N ALA A 178 9.04 -1.09 6.05
CA ALA A 178 10.07 -2.10 5.77
C ALA A 178 11.11 -2.13 6.90
N SER A 179 11.63 -3.33 7.22
CA SER A 179 12.70 -3.50 8.22
C SER A 179 14.10 -3.50 7.61
N ALA A 180 14.21 -3.72 6.30
CA ALA A 180 15.48 -3.81 5.57
C ALA A 180 15.29 -3.37 4.10
N PRO A 181 16.37 -3.02 3.38
CA PRO A 181 16.33 -2.67 1.96
C PRO A 181 15.75 -3.78 1.07
N GLY A 182 15.50 -3.47 -0.19
CA GLY A 182 15.09 -4.42 -1.22
C GLY A 182 13.81 -4.04 -1.97
N LEU A 183 13.03 -3.05 -1.50
CA LEU A 183 11.96 -2.47 -2.30
C LEU A 183 12.55 -1.66 -3.45
N GLN A 184 12.04 -1.87 -4.65
CA GLN A 184 12.37 -1.09 -5.83
C GLN A 184 11.08 -0.64 -6.52
N VAL A 185 11.10 0.54 -7.10
CA VAL A 185 10.02 1.08 -7.93
C VAL A 185 10.54 1.36 -9.33
N GLU A 186 9.66 1.23 -10.34
CA GLU A 186 10.01 1.51 -11.71
C GLU A 186 9.77 2.98 -12.05
N ILE A 187 10.84 3.66 -12.45
CA ILE A 187 10.82 5.04 -12.94
C ILE A 187 11.44 5.05 -14.34
N ASP A 188 10.68 5.48 -15.31
CA ASP A 188 11.10 5.55 -16.71
C ASP A 188 11.72 4.24 -17.26
N GLY A 189 11.10 3.10 -16.90
CA GLY A 189 11.54 1.77 -17.31
C GLY A 189 12.76 1.22 -16.55
N VAL A 190 13.22 1.90 -15.50
CA VAL A 190 14.35 1.50 -14.67
C VAL A 190 13.91 1.27 -13.22
N PHE A 191 14.27 0.12 -12.65
CA PHE A 191 14.02 -0.13 -11.23
C PHE A 191 15.04 0.60 -10.35
N CYS A 192 14.53 1.52 -9.52
CA CYS A 192 15.29 2.31 -8.55
C CYS A 192 15.03 1.79 -7.13
N ASP A 193 16.07 1.69 -6.31
CA ASP A 193 15.93 1.34 -4.90
C ASP A 193 15.11 2.39 -4.15
N VAL A 194 14.22 1.94 -3.26
CA VAL A 194 13.53 2.78 -2.27
C VAL A 194 14.25 2.60 -0.92
N PRO A 195 15.08 3.56 -0.49
CA PRO A 195 15.79 3.47 0.77
C PRO A 195 14.87 3.31 1.98
N VAL A 196 15.30 2.58 3.00
CA VAL A 196 14.60 2.53 4.28
C VAL A 196 14.99 3.77 5.07
N LEU A 197 14.09 4.74 5.17
CA LEU A 197 14.31 5.93 5.99
C LEU A 197 13.78 5.68 7.42
N PRO A 198 14.59 5.96 8.47
CA PRO A 198 14.09 5.97 9.84
C PRO A 198 12.87 6.90 9.97
N ASP A 199 11.91 6.50 10.79
CA ASP A 199 10.72 7.29 11.11
C ASP A 199 9.91 7.75 9.89
N HIS A 200 9.93 6.96 8.80
CA HIS A 200 9.11 7.20 7.62
C HIS A 200 8.39 5.92 7.17
N LEU A 201 7.18 6.12 6.68
CA LEU A 201 6.37 5.13 5.97
C LEU A 201 6.59 5.35 4.46
N VAL A 202 6.59 4.29 3.68
CA VAL A 202 6.51 4.38 2.21
C VAL A 202 5.05 4.31 1.80
N ILE A 203 4.62 5.24 0.98
CA ILE A 203 3.26 5.31 0.43
C ILE A 203 3.32 5.03 -1.05
N ASN A 204 2.57 4.03 -1.52
CA ASN A 204 2.39 3.74 -2.93
C ASN A 204 0.94 4.00 -3.34
N PHE A 205 0.74 4.55 -4.53
CA PHE A 205 -0.57 4.62 -5.17
C PHE A 205 -0.82 3.37 -6.00
N GLY A 206 -2.05 2.89 -5.96
CA GLY A 206 -2.47 1.69 -6.68
C GLY A 206 -3.49 1.98 -7.80
N GLU A 207 -3.86 0.93 -8.51
CA GLU A 207 -4.65 0.98 -9.75
C GLU A 207 -6.06 1.51 -9.55
N ALA A 208 -6.72 1.19 -8.43
CA ALA A 208 -8.04 1.73 -8.16
C ALA A 208 -8.00 3.26 -8.01
N LEU A 209 -6.91 3.83 -7.44
CA LEU A 209 -6.76 5.27 -7.32
C LEU A 209 -6.47 5.93 -8.68
N TYR A 210 -5.62 5.30 -9.50
CA TYR A 210 -5.40 5.71 -10.89
C TYR A 210 -6.73 5.71 -11.66
N PHE A 211 -7.49 4.61 -11.60
CA PHE A 211 -8.77 4.48 -12.29
C PHE A 211 -9.74 5.61 -11.93
N VAL A 212 -9.98 5.85 -10.64
CA VAL A 212 -10.98 6.86 -10.21
C VAL A 212 -10.56 8.30 -10.48
N THR A 213 -9.26 8.57 -10.67
CA THR A 213 -8.74 9.92 -10.95
C THR A 213 -8.55 10.20 -12.44
N ALA A 214 -8.78 9.23 -13.32
CA ALA A 214 -8.45 9.29 -14.75
C ALA A 214 -9.13 10.46 -15.50
N HIS A 215 -10.29 10.94 -15.06
CA HIS A 215 -11.04 12.05 -15.65
C HIS A 215 -11.03 13.32 -14.79
N GLY A 216 -10.22 13.36 -13.73
CA GLY A 216 -10.03 14.54 -12.89
C GLY A 216 -9.06 15.56 -13.47
N GLU A 217 -8.89 16.69 -12.78
CA GLU A 217 -7.87 17.70 -13.13
C GLU A 217 -6.46 17.13 -13.08
N ARG A 218 -6.23 16.15 -12.21
CA ARG A 218 -4.97 15.45 -12.03
C ARG A 218 -5.21 13.97 -11.78
N THR A 219 -4.45 13.15 -12.46
CA THR A 219 -4.44 11.70 -12.31
C THR A 219 -3.19 11.30 -11.55
N VAL A 220 -3.29 10.35 -10.65
CA VAL A 220 -2.12 9.74 -10.00
C VAL A 220 -1.61 8.58 -10.85
N ARG A 221 -0.34 8.21 -10.67
CA ARG A 221 0.23 7.00 -11.26
C ARG A 221 0.16 5.85 -10.27
N ALA A 222 -0.30 4.67 -10.71
CA ALA A 222 -0.05 3.42 -10.01
C ALA A 222 1.41 3.00 -10.27
N VAL A 223 2.20 2.80 -9.21
CA VAL A 223 3.62 2.54 -9.35
C VAL A 223 3.92 1.05 -9.47
N VAL A 224 4.62 0.66 -10.53
CA VAL A 224 5.18 -0.69 -10.64
C VAL A 224 6.31 -0.83 -9.63
N HIS A 225 6.25 -1.84 -8.78
CA HIS A 225 7.26 -2.09 -7.77
C HIS A 225 7.55 -3.57 -7.60
N ARG A 226 8.69 -3.88 -7.00
CA ARG A 226 9.11 -5.23 -6.68
C ARG A 226 9.93 -5.27 -5.40
N VAL A 227 10.15 -6.47 -4.85
CA VAL A 227 11.18 -6.70 -3.85
C VAL A 227 12.22 -7.63 -4.43
N VAL A 228 13.49 -7.22 -4.38
CA VAL A 228 14.61 -8.05 -4.86
C VAL A 228 14.72 -9.32 -4.01
N SER A 229 15.25 -10.38 -4.61
CA SER A 229 15.50 -11.64 -3.90
C SER A 229 16.41 -11.39 -2.72
N GLN A 230 16.01 -11.85 -1.56
CA GLN A 230 16.80 -11.81 -0.34
C GLN A 230 17.71 -13.01 -0.28
N ARG A 231 18.96 -12.83 0.16
CA ARG A 231 19.96 -13.88 0.31
C ARG A 231 20.14 -14.26 1.77
N ALA A 232 20.73 -15.41 2.03
CA ALA A 232 20.97 -15.88 3.40
C ALA A 232 21.87 -14.95 4.24
N GLU A 233 22.75 -14.21 3.58
CA GLU A 233 23.64 -13.22 4.19
C GLU A 233 23.00 -11.85 4.40
N ASP A 234 21.85 -11.58 3.76
CA ASP A 234 21.15 -10.31 3.91
C ASP A 234 20.45 -10.23 5.30
N PRO A 235 20.25 -9.03 5.83
CA PRO A 235 19.41 -8.86 7.02
C PRO A 235 18.02 -9.42 6.78
N VAL A 236 17.48 -10.15 7.74
CA VAL A 236 16.12 -10.72 7.65
C VAL A 236 15.11 -9.60 7.40
N ARG A 237 14.43 -9.68 6.25
CA ARG A 237 13.45 -8.68 5.85
C ARG A 237 12.05 -9.05 6.35
N HIS A 238 11.47 -8.13 7.08
CA HIS A 238 10.05 -8.13 7.45
C HIS A 238 9.38 -6.88 6.90
N GLY A 239 8.10 -6.94 6.65
CA GLY A 239 7.28 -5.80 6.27
C GLY A 239 5.97 -5.77 7.03
N ILE A 240 5.46 -4.56 7.28
CA ILE A 240 4.07 -4.33 7.65
C ILE A 240 3.46 -3.60 6.46
N VAL A 241 2.43 -4.16 5.88
CA VAL A 241 1.80 -3.62 4.67
C VAL A 241 0.32 -3.43 4.94
N TYR A 242 -0.11 -2.19 4.86
CA TYR A 242 -1.51 -1.82 4.94
C TYR A 242 -2.01 -1.49 3.54
N PHE A 243 -3.16 -2.06 3.17
CA PHE A 243 -3.83 -1.79 1.89
C PHE A 243 -5.17 -1.13 2.12
N ALA A 244 -5.35 0.04 1.52
CA ALA A 244 -6.62 0.74 1.40
C ALA A 244 -7.31 0.30 0.10
N ASN A 245 -8.43 -0.40 0.20
CA ASN A 245 -9.15 -0.90 -0.98
C ASN A 245 -10.60 -0.42 -0.98
N PRO A 246 -11.25 -0.36 -2.16
CA PRO A 246 -12.69 -0.23 -2.25
C PRO A 246 -13.39 -1.42 -1.57
N ASP A 247 -14.69 -1.36 -1.43
CA ASP A 247 -15.48 -2.56 -1.18
C ASP A 247 -15.26 -3.54 -2.34
N LEU A 248 -14.79 -4.76 -2.05
CA LEU A 248 -14.39 -5.73 -3.07
C LEU A 248 -15.56 -6.23 -3.92
N ASP A 249 -16.78 -6.19 -3.38
CA ASP A 249 -18.02 -6.54 -4.07
C ASP A 249 -18.69 -5.30 -4.71
N GLY A 250 -18.01 -4.14 -4.66
CA GLY A 250 -18.54 -2.84 -5.05
C GLY A 250 -18.28 -2.45 -6.50
N THR A 251 -18.66 -1.22 -6.81
CA THR A 251 -18.40 -0.56 -8.08
C THR A 251 -17.61 0.72 -7.85
N LEU A 252 -16.54 0.90 -8.61
CA LEU A 252 -15.79 2.15 -8.69
C LEU A 252 -16.38 3.04 -9.80
N TRP A 253 -16.36 4.34 -9.54
CA TRP A 253 -16.92 5.34 -10.44
C TRP A 253 -15.88 6.39 -10.77
N GLN A 254 -15.79 6.73 -12.05
CA GLN A 254 -15.00 7.86 -12.55
C GLN A 254 -15.92 9.07 -12.69
N PHE A 255 -15.46 10.20 -12.16
CA PHE A 255 -16.17 11.47 -12.26
C PHE A 255 -15.27 12.53 -12.86
N ASP A 256 -15.87 13.42 -13.68
CA ASP A 256 -15.22 14.67 -14.05
C ASP A 256 -15.29 15.69 -12.89
N THR A 257 -14.69 16.86 -13.10
CA THR A 257 -14.63 17.94 -12.10
C THR A 257 -15.99 18.60 -11.82
N ARG A 258 -16.99 18.37 -12.67
CA ARG A 258 -18.37 18.81 -12.47
C ARG A 258 -19.22 17.77 -11.74
N GLY A 259 -18.67 16.57 -11.55
CA GLY A 259 -19.35 15.44 -10.91
C GLY A 259 -20.20 14.60 -11.87
N GLU A 260 -20.03 14.78 -13.17
CA GLU A 260 -20.65 13.91 -14.16
C GLU A 260 -19.92 12.56 -14.21
N VAL A 261 -20.67 11.48 -14.44
CA VAL A 261 -20.11 10.13 -14.54
C VAL A 261 -19.48 9.94 -15.91
N GLU A 262 -18.19 9.67 -15.93
CA GLU A 262 -17.41 9.37 -17.14
C GLU A 262 -17.23 7.87 -17.38
N GLY A 263 -17.27 7.07 -16.29
CA GLY A 263 -17.13 5.62 -16.38
C GLY A 263 -17.37 4.91 -15.06
N SER A 264 -17.43 3.59 -15.12
CA SER A 264 -17.48 2.74 -13.94
C SER A 264 -16.95 1.35 -14.27
N SER A 265 -16.48 0.65 -13.23
CA SER A 265 -16.09 -0.77 -13.29
C SER A 265 -16.50 -1.44 -11.99
N SER A 266 -16.92 -2.71 -12.02
CA SER A 266 -16.92 -3.49 -10.81
C SER A 266 -15.47 -3.64 -10.31
N VAL A 267 -15.29 -3.78 -9.02
CA VAL A 267 -13.95 -4.00 -8.45
C VAL A 267 -13.40 -5.36 -8.90
N GLU A 268 -14.27 -6.36 -9.01
CA GLU A 268 -13.93 -7.69 -9.52
C GLU A 268 -13.38 -7.62 -10.95
N ASP A 269 -14.10 -6.95 -11.87
CA ASP A 269 -13.66 -6.81 -13.28
C ASP A 269 -12.35 -6.04 -13.40
N LEU A 270 -12.17 -4.96 -12.62
CA LEU A 270 -10.94 -4.19 -12.61
C LEU A 270 -9.75 -5.05 -12.15
N PHE A 271 -9.91 -5.79 -11.07
CA PHE A 271 -8.84 -6.62 -10.51
C PHE A 271 -8.52 -7.81 -11.42
N ALA A 272 -9.54 -8.46 -12.02
CA ALA A 272 -9.34 -9.53 -13.00
C ALA A 272 -8.62 -9.03 -14.27
N PHE A 273 -8.94 -7.81 -14.73
CA PHE A 273 -8.25 -7.17 -15.85
C PHE A 273 -6.76 -6.93 -15.52
N LEU A 274 -6.47 -6.42 -14.31
CA LEU A 274 -5.10 -6.14 -13.87
C LEU A 274 -4.29 -7.43 -13.71
N GLU A 275 -4.86 -8.47 -13.10
CA GLU A 275 -4.21 -9.76 -12.91
C GLU A 275 -3.77 -10.36 -14.26
N LYS A 276 -4.64 -10.31 -15.26
CA LYS A 276 -4.35 -10.81 -16.60
C LYS A 276 -3.22 -10.05 -17.30
N ASN A 277 -3.16 -8.71 -17.13
CA ASN A 277 -2.18 -7.88 -17.85
C ASN A 277 -0.85 -7.73 -17.12
N LEU A 278 -0.76 -8.07 -15.83
CA LEU A 278 0.48 -8.03 -15.05
C LEU A 278 1.22 -9.39 -15.02
N THR A 279 0.58 -10.47 -15.51
CA THR A 279 1.15 -11.82 -15.56
C THR A 279 1.75 -12.18 -16.92
N GLU A 280 1.54 -11.37 -17.94
CA GLU A 280 2.20 -11.44 -19.26
C GLU A 280 3.51 -10.61 -19.28
#